data_1b1ef2799ac86af6e22f3df098cd58de
#
_entry.id   1b1ef2799ac86af6e22f3df098cd58de
#
_cell.length_a   1.000
_cell.length_b   1.000
_cell.length_c   1.000
_cell.angle_alpha   90.00
_cell.angle_beta   90.00
_cell.angle_gamma   90.00
#
_symmetry.space_group_name_H-M   'P 1'
#
loop_
_entity.id
_entity.type
_entity.pdbx_description
1 polymer ?
#
loop_
_entity_poly.entity_id
_entity_poly.type
_entity_poly.pdbx_seq_one_letter_code
_entity_poly.pdbx_strand_id
1 'polypeptide(L)'
;MDKIPASEITPEALFWQRRRFMTRTMLGGSLLLNACASTANLAAETPVATAPSLAPTTSAAQPAETPVVSTPMPAIPTDEIGDPLTAEEIAIGYNNFYEFTTDKEAVAAAAAQLMTRPWQVVVDGMVAKPQTLALEDVLAIESEERIYRLRCVEGWSMVVPWYGFPLHRLLAQVEPLATAKYVRFETLHDPAQMPGQNEPWYQWPYVEGLRIDEAMHDLTLMVTGVYGKSLPNQNGAPLRLAVPWKYGFKSIKSIVRITLTDEQPVSLWMAAAPEEYGFYANVNPRVDHPRWSQADERRLGENGRRRTLMFNGYAKEVASLYTGMDLRKFY
;
A
#
# COMPACT_ATOMS: atom_id res chain seq x y z
N MET A 1 -14.31 -23.72 -20.89
CA MET A 1 -14.21 -23.75 -19.42
C MET A 1 -15.41 -22.99 -18.89
N ASP A 2 -16.30 -23.67 -18.20
CA ASP A 2 -17.51 -23.06 -17.66
C ASP A 2 -17.12 -22.11 -16.50
N LYS A 3 -17.67 -20.91 -16.51
CA LYS A 3 -17.44 -19.92 -15.44
C LYS A 3 -18.08 -20.43 -14.16
N ILE A 4 -17.31 -20.52 -13.09
CA ILE A 4 -17.82 -20.85 -11.75
C ILE A 4 -18.84 -19.79 -11.34
N PRO A 5 -20.07 -20.17 -10.96
CA PRO A 5 -21.09 -19.21 -10.51
C PRO A 5 -20.61 -18.42 -9.29
N ALA A 6 -20.97 -17.14 -9.20
CA ALA A 6 -20.58 -16.28 -8.08
C ALA A 6 -21.01 -16.80 -6.70
N SER A 7 -22.06 -17.64 -6.65
CA SER A 7 -22.54 -18.33 -5.44
C SER A 7 -21.58 -19.42 -4.94
N GLU A 8 -20.66 -19.91 -5.78
CA GLU A 8 -19.68 -20.95 -5.43
C GLU A 8 -18.31 -20.35 -5.07
N ILE A 9 -18.14 -19.03 -5.25
CA ILE A 9 -16.92 -18.33 -4.89
C ILE A 9 -16.99 -17.93 -3.42
N THR A 10 -16.17 -18.57 -2.59
CA THR A 10 -16.07 -18.19 -1.17
C THR A 10 -15.56 -16.76 -1.05
N PRO A 11 -16.28 -15.82 -0.42
CA PRO A 11 -15.79 -14.48 -0.18
C PRO A 11 -14.42 -14.50 0.51
N GLU A 12 -13.53 -13.61 0.13
CA GLU A 12 -12.14 -13.55 0.64
C GLU A 12 -12.08 -13.54 2.17
N ALA A 13 -12.94 -12.75 2.83
CA ALA A 13 -13.05 -12.71 4.28
C ALA A 13 -13.36 -14.09 4.92
N LEU A 14 -14.17 -14.92 4.26
CA LEU A 14 -14.48 -16.26 4.74
C LEU A 14 -13.38 -17.27 4.44
N PHE A 15 -12.61 -17.07 3.37
CA PHE A 15 -11.46 -17.91 3.03
C PHE A 15 -10.36 -17.80 4.11
N TRP A 16 -10.05 -16.59 4.57
CA TRP A 16 -9.09 -16.35 5.64
C TRP A 16 -9.59 -16.80 7.02
N GLN A 17 -10.91 -16.75 7.28
CA GLN A 17 -11.52 -17.25 8.51
C GLN A 17 -11.53 -18.80 8.60
N ARG A 18 -11.57 -19.52 7.47
CA ARG A 18 -11.46 -20.99 7.48
C ARG A 18 -10.16 -21.51 8.07
N ARG A 19 -9.05 -20.83 7.83
CA ARG A 19 -7.76 -21.18 8.46
C ARG A 19 -7.77 -20.96 9.98
N ARG A 20 -8.35 -19.84 10.45
CA ARG A 20 -8.54 -19.58 11.89
C ARG A 20 -9.50 -20.60 12.54
N PHE A 21 -10.49 -21.10 11.82
CA PHE A 21 -11.42 -22.10 12.33
C PHE A 21 -10.74 -23.47 12.46
N MET A 22 -9.94 -23.90 11.50
CA MET A 22 -9.24 -25.21 11.57
C MET A 22 -8.15 -25.24 12.65
N THR A 23 -7.47 -24.16 12.92
CA THR A 23 -6.50 -24.06 14.04
C THR A 23 -7.17 -24.04 15.41
N ARG A 24 -8.40 -23.55 15.53
CA ARG A 24 -9.16 -23.57 16.80
C ARG A 24 -9.85 -24.91 17.09
N THR A 25 -10.19 -25.69 16.09
CA THR A 25 -10.83 -27.01 16.28
C THR A 25 -9.86 -28.09 16.75
N MET A 26 -8.55 -27.91 16.63
CA MET A 26 -7.57 -28.87 17.19
C MET A 26 -7.23 -28.63 18.67
N LEU A 27 -7.68 -27.52 19.27
CA LEU A 27 -7.39 -27.18 20.66
C LEU A 27 -8.63 -27.14 21.58
N GLY A 28 -9.81 -27.53 21.11
CA GLY A 28 -11.08 -27.34 21.82
C GLY A 28 -11.95 -28.60 21.92
N GLY A 29 -11.33 -29.73 22.25
CA GLY A 29 -12.09 -30.95 22.61
C GLY A 29 -12.11 -31.13 24.12
N SER A 30 -12.88 -30.36 24.86
CA SER A 30 -13.39 -30.69 26.20
C SER A 30 -14.07 -29.46 26.80
N LEU A 31 -15.35 -29.55 26.98
CA LEU A 31 -16.25 -28.93 27.95
C LEU A 31 -17.55 -28.45 27.30
N LEU A 32 -18.47 -29.38 27.20
CA LEU A 32 -19.90 -29.08 27.18
C LEU A 32 -20.43 -29.38 28.57
N LEU A 33 -21.25 -28.52 29.13
CA LEU A 33 -22.56 -28.77 29.74
C LEU A 33 -22.95 -27.65 30.72
N ASN A 34 -24.24 -27.29 30.62
CA ASN A 34 -25.10 -26.53 31.53
C ASN A 34 -25.05 -24.99 31.46
N ALA A 35 -26.16 -24.26 31.47
CA ALA A 35 -27.57 -24.58 31.71
C ALA A 35 -28.44 -23.42 31.17
N CYS A 36 -29.70 -23.73 30.93
CA CYS A 36 -30.84 -22.83 30.71
C CYS A 36 -31.23 -22.03 31.97
N ALA A 37 -31.83 -20.86 31.74
CA ALA A 37 -33.05 -20.30 32.35
C ALA A 37 -32.99 -18.79 32.39
N SER A 38 -33.92 -18.19 31.79
CA SER A 38 -35.28 -17.66 32.10
C SER A 38 -35.31 -16.14 32.27
N THR A 39 -36.02 -15.52 31.37
CA THR A 39 -37.05 -14.46 31.43
C THR A 39 -37.07 -13.48 32.63
N ALA A 40 -37.20 -12.18 32.30
CA ALA A 40 -38.36 -11.39 32.67
C ALA A 40 -38.35 -9.99 32.06
N ASN A 41 -39.44 -9.61 31.46
CA ASN A 41 -39.92 -8.27 31.10
C ASN A 41 -40.01 -7.34 32.31
N LEU A 42 -39.80 -6.06 32.11
CA LEU A 42 -40.62 -5.00 32.71
C LEU A 42 -40.47 -3.71 31.93
N ALA A 43 -41.60 -3.29 31.39
CA ALA A 43 -41.86 -1.97 30.83
C ALA A 43 -42.07 -0.96 31.96
N ALA A 44 -41.67 0.28 31.73
CA ALA A 44 -42.21 1.42 32.49
C ALA A 44 -42.23 2.65 31.59
N GLU A 45 -43.42 3.27 31.63
CA GLU A 45 -43.93 4.36 30.81
C GLU A 45 -43.36 5.71 31.19
N THR A 46 -43.41 6.64 30.22
CA THR A 46 -43.19 8.08 30.30
C THR A 46 -44.29 8.81 31.10
N PRO A 47 -44.02 10.02 31.54
CA PRO A 47 -45.05 11.07 31.36
C PRO A 47 -44.55 12.32 30.62
N VAL A 48 -45.41 12.75 29.73
CA VAL A 48 -45.45 14.00 28.99
C VAL A 48 -45.68 15.16 29.94
N ALA A 49 -44.92 16.23 29.83
CA ALA A 49 -45.21 17.51 30.43
C ALA A 49 -45.38 18.59 29.34
N THR A 50 -46.53 19.19 29.37
CA THR A 50 -47.06 20.25 28.53
C THR A 50 -46.36 21.60 28.71
N ALA A 51 -46.11 22.31 27.62
CA ALA A 51 -45.62 23.69 27.57
C ALA A 51 -46.78 24.72 27.71
N PRO A 52 -46.52 25.89 28.26
CA PRO A 52 -47.41 27.06 28.05
C PRO A 52 -46.89 27.98 26.94
N SER A 53 -47.85 28.36 26.11
CA SER A 53 -47.76 29.39 25.07
C SER A 53 -47.64 30.79 25.68
N LEU A 54 -46.75 31.62 25.16
CA LEU A 54 -46.82 33.08 25.28
C LEU A 54 -46.56 33.72 23.91
N ALA A 55 -47.46 34.63 23.56
CA ALA A 55 -47.56 35.37 22.32
C ALA A 55 -46.65 36.64 22.31
N PRO A 56 -46.63 37.40 21.23
CA PRO A 56 -45.43 38.01 20.66
C PRO A 56 -45.15 39.43 21.16
N THR A 57 -43.88 39.80 21.20
CA THR A 57 -43.48 41.20 21.40
C THR A 57 -42.41 41.64 20.40
N THR A 58 -42.83 42.63 19.60
CA THR A 58 -42.07 43.74 19.01
C THR A 58 -40.69 43.53 18.39
N SER A 59 -40.68 43.80 17.09
CA SER A 59 -39.63 44.33 16.24
C SER A 59 -38.49 45.04 16.96
N ALA A 60 -37.28 44.50 16.88
CA ALA A 60 -36.03 45.22 17.08
C ALA A 60 -35.18 45.16 15.82
N ALA A 61 -34.60 46.27 15.44
CA ALA A 61 -33.86 46.55 14.24
C ALA A 61 -32.74 45.51 13.97
N GLN A 62 -32.64 45.03 12.72
CA GLN A 62 -31.51 44.24 12.23
C GLN A 62 -30.23 45.05 12.33
N PRO A 63 -29.13 44.48 12.93
CA PRO A 63 -27.82 45.02 12.77
C PRO A 63 -27.36 44.77 11.32
N ALA A 64 -26.75 45.75 10.71
CA ALA A 64 -26.13 45.65 9.38
C ALA A 64 -25.15 44.48 9.34
N GLU A 65 -25.38 43.55 8.41
CA GLU A 65 -24.45 42.46 8.12
C GLU A 65 -23.11 43.02 7.60
N THR A 66 -22.08 42.89 8.40
CA THR A 66 -20.71 43.08 7.93
C THR A 66 -20.42 41.99 6.90
N PRO A 67 -19.86 42.33 5.72
CA PRO A 67 -19.50 41.29 4.73
C PRO A 67 -18.48 40.38 5.34
N VAL A 68 -18.83 39.09 5.53
CA VAL A 68 -17.89 38.03 5.87
C VAL A 68 -16.99 37.86 4.66
N VAL A 69 -15.79 38.41 4.74
CA VAL A 69 -14.71 38.07 3.80
C VAL A 69 -14.40 36.62 4.02
N SER A 70 -14.96 35.75 3.17
CA SER A 70 -14.60 34.35 3.11
C SER A 70 -13.16 34.26 2.66
N THR A 71 -12.25 34.04 3.59
CA THR A 71 -10.87 33.61 3.26
C THR A 71 -11.01 32.33 2.43
N PRO A 72 -10.46 32.27 1.20
CA PRO A 72 -10.54 31.04 0.42
C PRO A 72 -9.85 29.94 1.21
N MET A 73 -10.57 28.84 1.43
CA MET A 73 -10.00 27.63 2.02
C MET A 73 -8.80 27.22 1.17
N PRO A 74 -7.65 26.88 1.78
CA PRO A 74 -6.50 26.41 1.02
C PRO A 74 -6.94 25.22 0.16
N ALA A 75 -6.58 25.26 -1.13
CA ALA A 75 -6.89 24.17 -2.05
C ALA A 75 -6.28 22.86 -1.53
N ILE A 76 -7.09 21.79 -1.48
CA ILE A 76 -6.60 20.45 -1.11
C ILE A 76 -5.59 20.04 -2.20
N PRO A 77 -4.36 19.67 -1.86
CA PRO A 77 -3.40 19.19 -2.83
C PRO A 77 -3.94 17.96 -3.60
N THR A 78 -3.67 17.91 -4.89
CA THR A 78 -4.12 16.84 -5.80
C THR A 78 -2.95 16.28 -6.57
N ASP A 79 -3.14 15.08 -7.13
CA ASP A 79 -2.21 14.53 -8.12
C ASP A 79 -2.37 15.19 -9.51
N GLU A 80 -1.66 14.70 -10.52
CA GLU A 80 -1.60 15.28 -11.87
C GLU A 80 -2.92 15.17 -12.65
N ILE A 81 -3.84 14.29 -12.21
CA ILE A 81 -5.18 14.14 -12.82
C ILE A 81 -6.30 14.74 -11.97
N GLY A 82 -5.93 15.43 -10.88
CA GLY A 82 -6.86 16.13 -10.01
C GLY A 82 -7.48 15.28 -8.91
N ASP A 83 -6.98 14.08 -8.64
CA ASP A 83 -7.42 13.25 -7.51
C ASP A 83 -6.87 13.82 -6.18
N PRO A 84 -7.72 14.02 -5.16
CA PRO A 84 -7.30 14.55 -3.87
C PRO A 84 -6.43 13.55 -3.11
N LEU A 85 -5.58 14.04 -2.20
CA LEU A 85 -4.82 13.20 -1.30
C LEU A 85 -5.75 12.33 -0.46
N THR A 86 -5.37 11.08 -0.27
CA THR A 86 -5.95 10.23 0.78
C THR A 86 -5.57 10.83 2.14
N ALA A 87 -6.51 10.85 3.10
CA ALA A 87 -6.23 11.35 4.43
C ALA A 87 -5.05 10.58 5.08
N GLU A 88 -4.17 11.30 5.79
CA GLU A 88 -2.95 10.71 6.35
C GLU A 88 -3.24 9.50 7.21
N GLU A 89 -4.22 9.59 8.12
CA GLU A 89 -4.59 8.50 9.04
C GLU A 89 -5.04 7.23 8.30
N ILE A 90 -5.64 7.36 7.12
CA ILE A 90 -6.03 6.23 6.27
C ILE A 90 -4.78 5.63 5.59
N ALA A 91 -3.92 6.48 5.02
CA ALA A 91 -2.75 6.04 4.28
C ALA A 91 -1.69 5.38 5.18
N ILE A 92 -1.54 5.84 6.42
CA ILE A 92 -0.61 5.23 7.38
C ILE A 92 -1.26 4.10 8.20
N GLY A 93 -2.59 4.02 8.24
CA GLY A 93 -3.35 3.04 9.03
C GLY A 93 -3.74 1.77 8.26
N TYR A 94 -3.53 1.70 6.95
CA TYR A 94 -3.94 0.57 6.11
C TYR A 94 -2.81 0.14 5.18
N ASN A 95 -2.14 -0.96 5.51
CA ASN A 95 -0.93 -1.39 4.83
C ASN A 95 -0.89 -2.90 4.58
N ASN A 96 -0.32 -3.32 3.45
CA ASN A 96 0.16 -4.67 3.24
C ASN A 96 1.65 -4.73 3.60
N PHE A 97 2.00 -5.38 4.71
CA PHE A 97 3.39 -5.58 5.12
C PHE A 97 3.52 -6.95 5.78
N TYR A 98 3.62 -7.96 4.95
CA TYR A 98 3.52 -9.39 5.33
C TYR A 98 4.65 -9.83 6.26
N GLU A 99 5.76 -9.13 6.26
CA GLU A 99 6.87 -9.32 7.20
C GLU A 99 6.43 -9.11 8.66
N PHE A 100 5.32 -8.35 8.88
CA PHE A 100 4.75 -8.16 10.21
C PHE A 100 3.46 -8.94 10.41
N THR A 101 2.49 -8.76 9.51
CA THR A 101 1.17 -9.39 9.61
C THR A 101 0.41 -9.30 8.28
N THR A 102 -0.55 -10.19 8.09
CA THR A 102 -1.51 -10.16 6.97
C THR A 102 -2.73 -9.27 7.25
N ASP A 103 -2.91 -8.80 8.48
CA ASP A 103 -3.97 -7.88 8.86
C ASP A 103 -3.53 -6.43 8.61
N LYS A 104 -4.14 -5.79 7.61
CA LYS A 104 -3.74 -4.48 7.08
C LYS A 104 -3.87 -3.34 8.09
N GLU A 105 -4.81 -3.44 9.02
CA GLU A 105 -5.07 -2.44 10.05
C GLU A 105 -4.18 -2.64 11.29
N ALA A 106 -3.62 -3.85 11.45
CA ALA A 106 -2.74 -4.19 12.57
C ALA A 106 -1.26 -3.90 12.29
N VAL A 107 -0.87 -3.60 11.03
CA VAL A 107 0.55 -3.41 10.65
C VAL A 107 1.21 -2.31 11.47
N ALA A 108 0.54 -1.19 11.71
CA ALA A 108 1.12 -0.07 12.45
C ALA A 108 1.53 -0.47 13.88
N ALA A 109 0.69 -1.23 14.56
CA ALA A 109 0.99 -1.75 15.91
C ALA A 109 2.08 -2.83 15.86
N ALA A 110 2.03 -3.75 14.88
CA ALA A 110 3.00 -4.82 14.73
C ALA A 110 4.41 -4.31 14.38
N ALA A 111 4.50 -3.24 13.60
CA ALA A 111 5.77 -2.64 13.16
C ALA A 111 6.34 -1.62 14.15
N ALA A 112 5.64 -1.30 15.24
CA ALA A 112 6.03 -0.21 16.16
C ALA A 112 7.45 -0.35 16.72
N GLN A 113 7.95 -1.57 16.89
CA GLN A 113 9.27 -1.87 17.47
C GLN A 113 10.39 -2.00 16.43
N LEU A 114 10.11 -1.81 15.13
CA LEU A 114 11.15 -1.88 14.11
C LEU A 114 12.22 -0.81 14.36
N MET A 115 13.45 -1.24 14.53
CA MET A 115 14.61 -0.36 14.62
C MET A 115 15.08 0.05 13.24
N THR A 116 14.99 1.33 12.93
CA THR A 116 15.40 1.91 11.65
C THR A 116 16.76 2.62 11.72
N ARG A 117 17.44 2.54 12.87
CA ARG A 117 18.78 3.07 13.09
C ARG A 117 19.57 2.19 14.07
N PRO A 118 20.85 1.88 13.78
CA PRO A 118 21.54 2.19 12.52
C PRO A 118 20.96 1.39 11.33
N TRP A 119 21.05 1.93 10.10
CA TRP A 119 20.59 1.24 8.89
C TRP A 119 21.60 1.40 7.78
N GLN A 120 21.80 0.36 7.00
CA GLN A 120 22.71 0.35 5.85
C GLN A 120 22.03 -0.25 4.63
N VAL A 121 22.40 0.23 3.45
CA VAL A 121 21.97 -0.29 2.17
C VAL A 121 23.19 -0.70 1.37
N VAL A 122 23.26 -1.98 1.05
CA VAL A 122 24.29 -2.52 0.15
C VAL A 122 23.83 -2.33 -1.29
N VAL A 123 24.65 -1.71 -2.14
CA VAL A 123 24.42 -1.59 -3.57
C VAL A 123 25.56 -2.29 -4.31
N ASP A 124 25.25 -3.40 -4.98
CA ASP A 124 26.27 -4.30 -5.56
C ASP A 124 25.82 -4.99 -6.87
N GLY A 125 26.50 -6.07 -7.23
CA GLY A 125 26.26 -6.83 -8.45
C GLY A 125 26.99 -6.21 -9.65
N MET A 126 26.26 -6.02 -10.76
CA MET A 126 26.82 -5.54 -12.02
C MET A 126 26.98 -4.01 -12.01
N VAL A 127 27.86 -3.51 -11.14
CA VAL A 127 28.23 -2.10 -10.96
C VAL A 127 29.74 -1.96 -10.96
N ALA A 128 30.24 -0.81 -11.40
CA ALA A 128 31.69 -0.53 -11.36
C ALA A 128 32.16 -0.14 -9.94
N LYS A 129 31.26 0.44 -9.12
CA LYS A 129 31.56 0.96 -7.79
C LYS A 129 30.56 0.45 -6.75
N PRO A 130 30.69 -0.82 -6.31
CA PRO A 130 29.83 -1.32 -5.24
C PRO A 130 30.02 -0.52 -3.96
N GLN A 131 28.92 -0.25 -3.23
CA GLN A 131 28.90 0.59 -2.05
C GLN A 131 28.06 -0.04 -0.94
N THR A 132 28.41 0.29 0.32
CA THR A 132 27.55 0.13 1.47
C THR A 132 27.29 1.53 2.03
N LEU A 133 26.08 2.00 1.88
CA LEU A 133 25.66 3.35 2.27
C LEU A 133 25.00 3.32 3.64
N ALA A 134 25.44 4.19 4.53
CA ALA A 134 24.65 4.46 5.74
C ALA A 134 23.34 5.18 5.36
N LEU A 135 22.33 5.08 6.22
CA LEU A 135 21.06 5.77 5.96
C LEU A 135 21.26 7.28 5.78
N GLU A 136 22.20 7.85 6.53
CA GLU A 136 22.54 9.27 6.47
C GLU A 136 23.05 9.69 5.09
N ASP A 137 23.84 8.83 4.44
CA ASP A 137 24.33 9.05 3.07
C ASP A 137 23.17 9.03 2.06
N VAL A 138 22.22 8.10 2.25
CA VAL A 138 21.01 8.01 1.42
C VAL A 138 20.11 9.23 1.62
N LEU A 139 19.94 9.69 2.86
CA LEU A 139 19.12 10.85 3.20
C LEU A 139 19.76 12.20 2.72
N ALA A 140 21.07 12.21 2.45
CA ALA A 140 21.76 13.37 1.89
C ALA A 140 21.51 13.58 0.39
N ILE A 141 20.95 12.59 -0.31
CA ILE A 141 20.57 12.71 -1.72
C ILE A 141 19.40 13.70 -1.84
N GLU A 142 19.55 14.68 -2.74
CA GLU A 142 18.53 15.70 -2.97
C GLU A 142 17.15 15.06 -3.25
N SER A 143 16.19 15.40 -2.42
CA SER A 143 14.86 14.80 -2.39
C SER A 143 13.78 15.85 -2.63
N GLU A 144 12.61 15.40 -3.11
CA GLU A 144 11.45 16.23 -3.41
C GLU A 144 10.16 15.50 -3.00
N GLU A 145 9.08 16.25 -2.82
CA GLU A 145 7.76 15.68 -2.63
C GLU A 145 7.11 15.37 -3.99
N ARG A 146 6.56 14.16 -4.12
CA ARG A 146 5.80 13.73 -5.29
C ARG A 146 4.48 13.11 -4.85
N ILE A 147 3.39 13.58 -5.41
CA ILE A 147 2.05 13.05 -5.16
C ILE A 147 1.80 11.91 -6.14
N TYR A 148 1.75 10.68 -5.65
CA TYR A 148 1.54 9.50 -6.49
C TYR A 148 0.28 8.74 -6.13
N ARG A 149 -0.39 8.22 -7.16
CA ARG A 149 -1.38 7.15 -7.01
C ARG A 149 -0.67 5.84 -6.66
N LEU A 150 -1.18 5.13 -5.68
CA LEU A 150 -0.80 3.78 -5.33
C LEU A 150 -1.99 2.85 -5.57
N ARG A 151 -1.79 1.78 -6.33
CA ARG A 151 -2.82 0.79 -6.66
C ARG A 151 -2.38 -0.60 -6.19
N CYS A 152 -3.08 -1.17 -5.23
CA CYS A 152 -2.83 -2.54 -4.78
C CYS A 152 -3.46 -3.54 -5.75
N VAL A 153 -2.80 -4.67 -5.97
CA VAL A 153 -3.35 -5.80 -6.74
C VAL A 153 -4.69 -6.27 -6.18
N GLU A 154 -4.94 -6.12 -4.88
CA GLU A 154 -6.20 -6.45 -4.20
C GLU A 154 -7.37 -5.49 -4.50
N GLY A 155 -7.22 -4.56 -5.43
CA GLY A 155 -8.33 -3.70 -5.89
C GLY A 155 -8.64 -2.51 -5.01
N TRP A 156 -7.70 -2.02 -4.21
CA TRP A 156 -7.80 -0.75 -3.49
C TRP A 156 -6.67 0.20 -3.89
N SER A 157 -6.87 1.49 -3.67
CA SER A 157 -5.93 2.55 -4.07
C SER A 157 -5.91 3.73 -3.11
N MET A 158 -4.83 4.51 -3.19
CA MET A 158 -4.59 5.76 -2.46
C MET A 158 -3.96 6.80 -3.38
N VAL A 159 -4.00 8.07 -2.95
CA VAL A 159 -3.14 9.15 -3.46
C VAL A 159 -2.28 9.63 -2.31
N VAL A 160 -0.97 9.54 -2.45
CA VAL A 160 -0.03 9.69 -1.34
C VAL A 160 1.09 10.67 -1.70
N PRO A 161 1.36 11.70 -0.86
CA PRO A 161 2.48 12.61 -1.04
C PRO A 161 3.75 11.96 -0.45
N TRP A 162 4.54 11.33 -1.31
CA TRP A 162 5.81 10.73 -0.95
C TRP A 162 6.93 11.77 -0.99
N TYR A 163 7.86 11.71 -0.04
CA TYR A 163 9.09 12.47 -0.07
C TYR A 163 10.27 11.53 -0.34
N GLY A 164 11.12 11.88 -1.30
CA GLY A 164 12.24 11.05 -1.69
C GLY A 164 12.91 11.54 -2.98
N PHE A 165 13.68 10.66 -3.61
CA PHE A 165 14.44 11.00 -4.81
C PHE A 165 14.29 9.91 -5.88
N PRO A 166 14.41 10.24 -7.19
CA PRO A 166 14.42 9.25 -8.25
C PRO A 166 15.56 8.24 -8.05
N LEU A 167 15.23 6.95 -8.13
CA LEU A 167 16.19 5.86 -7.88
C LEU A 167 17.46 5.98 -8.74
N HIS A 168 17.34 6.46 -9.98
CA HIS A 168 18.48 6.63 -10.87
C HIS A 168 19.60 7.52 -10.28
N ARG A 169 19.28 8.46 -9.36
CA ARG A 169 20.30 9.29 -8.68
C ARG A 169 21.22 8.46 -7.78
N LEU A 170 20.67 7.44 -7.12
CA LEU A 170 21.46 6.47 -6.35
C LEU A 170 22.26 5.55 -7.28
N LEU A 171 21.57 5.00 -8.29
CA LEU A 171 22.22 4.06 -9.23
C LEU A 171 23.37 4.71 -10.00
N ALA A 172 23.26 6.00 -10.32
CA ALA A 172 24.36 6.73 -10.99
C ALA A 172 25.65 6.75 -10.17
N GLN A 173 25.57 6.72 -8.82
CA GLN A 173 26.75 6.74 -7.95
C GLN A 173 27.55 5.44 -8.00
N VAL A 174 26.90 4.32 -8.31
CA VAL A 174 27.52 2.98 -8.38
C VAL A 174 27.93 2.58 -9.78
N GLU A 175 27.64 3.39 -10.80
CA GLU A 175 28.03 3.21 -12.20
C GLU A 175 27.59 1.82 -12.74
N PRO A 176 26.30 1.62 -13.08
CA PRO A 176 25.81 0.37 -13.62
C PRO A 176 26.59 -0.08 -14.86
N LEU A 177 26.94 -1.36 -14.92
CA LEU A 177 27.55 -1.94 -16.12
C LEU A 177 26.53 -2.04 -17.25
N ALA A 178 26.96 -1.85 -18.49
CA ALA A 178 26.09 -1.90 -19.67
C ALA A 178 25.39 -3.26 -19.87
N THR A 179 25.89 -4.32 -19.25
CA THR A 179 25.34 -5.67 -19.26
C THR A 179 24.24 -5.89 -18.20
N ALA A 180 24.08 -4.99 -17.23
CA ALA A 180 23.01 -5.07 -16.24
C ALA A 180 21.65 -4.88 -16.92
N LYS A 181 20.71 -5.79 -16.69
CA LYS A 181 19.38 -5.79 -17.28
C LYS A 181 18.28 -5.56 -16.26
N TYR A 182 18.54 -5.89 -15.00
CA TYR A 182 17.59 -5.84 -13.91
C TYR A 182 18.21 -5.27 -12.64
N VAL A 183 17.35 -4.75 -11.79
CA VAL A 183 17.69 -4.34 -10.43
C VAL A 183 16.85 -5.17 -9.47
N ARG A 184 17.51 -5.91 -8.58
CA ARG A 184 16.91 -6.72 -7.53
C ARG A 184 17.01 -6.00 -6.21
N PHE A 185 15.94 -6.02 -5.42
CA PHE A 185 15.85 -5.39 -4.10
C PHE A 185 15.53 -6.43 -3.04
N GLU A 186 16.03 -6.23 -1.84
CA GLU A 186 15.75 -7.08 -0.68
C GLU A 186 15.33 -6.24 0.53
N THR A 187 14.26 -6.70 1.19
CA THR A 187 13.83 -6.20 2.52
C THR A 187 14.74 -6.76 3.61
N LEU A 188 14.86 -6.08 4.73
CA LEU A 188 15.47 -6.60 5.95
C LEU A 188 14.91 -7.98 6.30
N HIS A 189 15.79 -8.94 6.55
CA HIS A 189 15.44 -10.26 7.09
C HIS A 189 15.82 -10.33 8.57
N ASP A 190 14.85 -10.07 9.44
CA ASP A 190 15.00 -10.13 10.89
C ASP A 190 13.68 -10.60 11.52
N PRO A 191 13.47 -11.91 11.63
CA PRO A 191 12.23 -12.47 12.20
C PRO A 191 11.97 -12.08 13.66
N ALA A 192 12.98 -11.57 14.38
CA ALA A 192 12.80 -11.09 15.75
C ALA A 192 12.05 -9.75 15.78
N GLN A 193 12.28 -8.88 14.80
CA GLN A 193 11.60 -7.60 14.64
C GLN A 193 10.40 -7.69 13.69
N MET A 194 10.44 -8.62 12.74
CA MET A 194 9.45 -8.84 11.68
C MET A 194 8.84 -10.25 11.79
N PRO A 195 7.94 -10.47 12.75
CA PRO A 195 7.46 -11.81 13.12
C PRO A 195 6.73 -12.55 11.99
N GLY A 196 6.19 -11.86 10.99
CA GLY A 196 5.60 -12.47 9.81
C GLY A 196 6.62 -13.25 8.96
N GLN A 197 7.92 -12.95 9.10
CA GLN A 197 8.98 -13.69 8.43
C GLN A 197 9.21 -15.09 9.02
N ASN A 198 8.55 -15.48 10.09
CA ASN A 198 8.50 -16.86 10.57
C ASN A 198 7.48 -17.72 9.80
N GLU A 199 6.63 -17.13 8.93
CA GLU A 199 5.67 -17.87 8.12
C GLU A 199 6.40 -18.69 7.04
N PRO A 200 6.33 -20.02 7.06
CA PRO A 200 7.12 -20.89 6.19
C PRO A 200 6.64 -20.93 4.73
N TRP A 201 5.50 -20.30 4.44
CA TRP A 201 4.90 -20.28 3.10
C TRP A 201 5.62 -19.37 2.12
N TYR A 202 6.41 -18.40 2.63
CA TYR A 202 7.11 -17.42 1.83
C TYR A 202 8.62 -17.69 1.87
N GLN A 203 9.27 -17.43 0.73
CA GLN A 203 10.71 -17.48 0.63
C GLN A 203 11.31 -16.14 1.06
N TRP A 204 11.50 -15.97 2.37
CA TRP A 204 12.12 -14.77 2.94
C TRP A 204 13.62 -14.67 2.61
N PRO A 205 14.21 -13.46 2.51
CA PRO A 205 13.57 -12.16 2.64
C PRO A 205 12.61 -11.84 1.51
N TYR A 206 11.77 -10.79 1.68
CA TYR A 206 11.00 -10.25 0.57
C TYR A 206 11.96 -9.75 -0.52
N VAL A 207 11.80 -10.24 -1.71
CA VAL A 207 12.56 -9.87 -2.90
C VAL A 207 11.61 -9.24 -3.92
N GLU A 208 12.07 -8.18 -4.56
CA GLU A 208 11.44 -7.58 -5.73
C GLU A 208 12.44 -7.26 -6.82
N GLY A 209 11.95 -7.06 -8.05
CA GLY A 209 12.79 -6.70 -9.17
C GLY A 209 12.14 -5.72 -10.13
N LEU A 210 12.96 -4.92 -10.77
CA LEU A 210 12.61 -4.06 -11.90
C LEU A 210 13.56 -4.33 -13.07
N ARG A 211 13.10 -4.09 -14.30
CA ARG A 211 14.05 -3.93 -15.41
C ARG A 211 14.89 -2.68 -15.17
N ILE A 212 16.08 -2.65 -15.77
CA ILE A 212 16.98 -1.51 -15.60
C ILE A 212 16.37 -0.19 -16.10
N ASP A 213 15.64 -0.21 -17.21
CA ASP A 213 14.96 0.97 -17.76
C ASP A 213 13.79 1.45 -16.87
N GLU A 214 13.08 0.52 -16.21
CA GLU A 214 12.06 0.85 -15.19
C GLU A 214 12.72 1.45 -13.94
N ALA A 215 13.84 0.89 -13.48
CA ALA A 215 14.58 1.40 -12.34
C ALA A 215 15.20 2.77 -12.58
N MET A 216 15.63 3.03 -13.82
CA MET A 216 16.21 4.31 -14.26
C MET A 216 15.16 5.36 -14.63
N HIS A 217 13.88 4.99 -14.68
CA HIS A 217 12.81 5.93 -15.00
C HIS A 217 12.59 6.93 -13.87
N ASP A 218 12.36 8.20 -14.22
CA ASP A 218 12.23 9.29 -13.25
C ASP A 218 11.09 9.08 -12.24
N LEU A 219 10.01 8.42 -12.62
CA LEU A 219 8.90 8.10 -11.72
C LEU A 219 9.22 6.99 -10.70
N THR A 220 10.31 6.22 -10.86
CA THR A 220 10.73 5.24 -9.85
C THR A 220 11.40 5.98 -8.69
N LEU A 221 10.67 6.13 -7.59
CA LEU A 221 11.10 6.94 -6.45
C LEU A 221 11.62 6.06 -5.32
N MET A 222 12.79 6.43 -4.78
CA MET A 222 13.29 5.97 -3.50
C MET A 222 12.72 6.89 -2.43
N VAL A 223 11.87 6.35 -1.55
CA VAL A 223 11.07 7.11 -0.59
C VAL A 223 11.67 7.03 0.81
N THR A 224 11.79 8.18 1.46
CA THR A 224 12.29 8.36 2.82
C THR A 224 11.29 9.06 3.74
N GLY A 225 10.20 9.61 3.18
CA GLY A 225 9.18 10.33 3.93
C GLY A 225 7.81 10.30 3.27
N VAL A 226 6.81 10.71 4.03
CA VAL A 226 5.41 10.79 3.61
C VAL A 226 4.68 11.86 4.41
N TYR A 227 3.76 12.61 3.79
CA TYR A 227 3.01 13.72 4.42
C TYR A 227 3.92 14.72 5.17
N GLY A 228 5.06 15.08 4.57
CA GLY A 228 6.02 16.03 5.17
C GLY A 228 6.75 15.51 6.42
N LYS A 229 6.66 14.20 6.74
CA LYS A 229 7.26 13.54 7.89
C LYS A 229 8.19 12.42 7.44
N SER A 230 9.07 11.96 8.35
CA SER A 230 9.84 10.74 8.14
C SER A 230 8.90 9.55 7.89
N LEU A 231 9.34 8.61 7.07
CA LEU A 231 8.56 7.43 6.74
C LEU A 231 8.27 6.59 7.99
N PRO A 232 6.99 6.33 8.33
CA PRO A 232 6.66 5.48 9.48
C PRO A 232 6.95 4.01 9.20
N ASN A 233 7.18 3.23 10.26
CA ASN A 233 7.55 1.82 10.18
C ASN A 233 6.60 1.00 9.30
N GLN A 234 5.29 1.14 9.53
CA GLN A 234 4.25 0.43 8.77
C GLN A 234 4.19 0.80 7.28
N ASN A 235 4.73 1.94 6.90
CA ASN A 235 4.82 2.37 5.51
C ASN A 235 6.15 1.98 4.85
N GLY A 236 7.03 1.25 5.55
CA GLY A 236 8.26 0.69 5.00
C GLY A 236 9.53 1.45 5.33
N ALA A 237 9.57 2.09 6.52
CA ALA A 237 10.76 2.77 7.01
C ALA A 237 12.00 1.85 7.05
N PRO A 238 13.19 2.45 6.99
CA PRO A 238 13.47 3.86 6.76
C PRO A 238 13.48 4.24 5.28
N LEU A 239 13.42 3.26 4.37
CA LEU A 239 13.62 3.39 2.93
C LEU A 239 12.77 2.37 2.17
N ARG A 240 12.00 2.85 1.17
CA ARG A 240 11.18 2.01 0.30
C ARG A 240 11.18 2.50 -1.13
N LEU A 241 10.63 1.69 -2.06
CA LEU A 241 10.26 2.16 -3.39
C LEU A 241 8.82 2.70 -3.44
N ALA A 242 8.58 3.61 -4.38
CA ALA A 242 7.29 3.89 -4.96
C ALA A 242 7.41 3.85 -6.48
N VAL A 243 6.67 2.91 -7.10
CA VAL A 243 6.61 2.71 -8.55
C VAL A 243 5.15 2.87 -8.97
N PRO A 244 4.71 4.10 -9.30
CA PRO A 244 3.28 4.45 -9.29
C PRO A 244 2.45 3.75 -10.37
N TRP A 245 3.06 3.32 -11.49
CA TRP A 245 2.35 2.64 -12.58
C TRP A 245 2.23 1.13 -12.43
N LYS A 246 2.88 0.57 -11.38
CA LYS A 246 2.87 -0.86 -11.06
C LYS A 246 1.99 -1.14 -9.84
N TYR A 247 1.53 -2.37 -9.71
CA TYR A 247 0.83 -2.79 -8.49
C TYR A 247 1.73 -2.61 -7.25
N GLY A 248 1.10 -2.24 -6.13
CA GLY A 248 1.78 -1.79 -4.91
C GLY A 248 2.80 -2.76 -4.33
N PHE A 249 2.71 -4.06 -4.62
CA PHE A 249 3.69 -5.04 -4.15
C PHE A 249 5.08 -4.87 -4.79
N LYS A 250 5.16 -4.23 -5.97
CA LYS A 250 6.44 -3.84 -6.59
C LYS A 250 7.18 -2.74 -5.82
N SER A 251 6.48 -2.03 -4.97
CA SER A 251 7.02 -0.95 -4.14
C SER A 251 7.54 -1.52 -2.82
N ILE A 252 8.62 -2.31 -2.90
CA ILE A 252 9.28 -2.99 -1.78
C ILE A 252 9.66 -2.04 -0.64
N LYS A 253 9.61 -2.51 0.60
CA LYS A 253 9.74 -1.76 1.86
C LYS A 253 11.00 -2.16 2.63
N SER A 254 11.46 -1.26 3.51
CA SER A 254 12.58 -1.52 4.45
C SER A 254 13.79 -2.14 3.75
N ILE A 255 14.23 -1.49 2.66
CA ILE A 255 15.27 -1.98 1.75
C ILE A 255 16.63 -1.98 2.45
N VAL A 256 17.35 -3.10 2.36
CA VAL A 256 18.74 -3.26 2.85
C VAL A 256 19.71 -3.62 1.75
N ARG A 257 19.23 -4.05 0.56
CA ARG A 257 20.12 -4.42 -0.55
C ARG A 257 19.49 -4.10 -1.90
N ILE A 258 20.34 -3.63 -2.81
CA ILE A 258 20.01 -3.33 -4.21
C ILE A 258 21.12 -3.98 -5.05
N THR A 259 20.77 -5.01 -5.83
CA THR A 259 21.76 -5.76 -6.64
C THR A 259 21.41 -5.61 -8.12
N LEU A 260 22.34 -5.13 -8.93
CA LEU A 260 22.20 -5.10 -10.38
C LEU A 260 22.62 -6.46 -10.97
N THR A 261 21.84 -6.99 -11.91
CA THR A 261 22.01 -8.33 -12.47
C THR A 261 21.58 -8.38 -13.93
N ASP A 262 22.06 -9.38 -14.69
CA ASP A 262 21.59 -9.70 -16.06
C ASP A 262 20.48 -10.77 -16.06
N GLU A 263 20.22 -11.41 -14.93
CA GLU A 263 19.15 -12.39 -14.74
C GLU A 263 17.89 -11.73 -14.14
N GLN A 264 16.73 -12.11 -14.67
CA GLN A 264 15.46 -11.61 -14.13
C GLN A 264 15.23 -12.14 -12.71
N PRO A 265 15.08 -11.26 -11.71
CA PRO A 265 14.82 -11.68 -10.34
C PRO A 265 13.46 -12.38 -10.22
N VAL A 266 13.41 -13.43 -9.41
CA VAL A 266 12.16 -14.04 -8.96
C VAL A 266 11.72 -13.32 -7.70
N SER A 267 10.54 -12.65 -7.75
CA SER A 267 10.00 -11.95 -6.59
C SER A 267 9.38 -12.92 -5.59
N LEU A 268 9.15 -12.46 -4.34
CA LEU A 268 8.49 -13.26 -3.32
C LEU A 268 7.12 -13.78 -3.81
N TRP A 269 6.33 -12.94 -4.47
CA TRP A 269 5.01 -13.32 -4.95
C TRP A 269 5.07 -14.26 -6.15
N MET A 270 6.01 -14.09 -7.07
CA MET A 270 6.24 -15.04 -8.17
C MET A 270 6.64 -16.42 -7.65
N ALA A 271 7.43 -16.49 -6.58
CA ALA A 271 7.81 -17.76 -5.95
C ALA A 271 6.63 -18.40 -5.18
N ALA A 272 5.80 -17.60 -4.53
CA ALA A 272 4.69 -18.09 -3.70
C ALA A 272 3.45 -18.50 -4.52
N ALA A 273 3.18 -17.81 -5.63
CA ALA A 273 2.00 -18.05 -6.47
C ALA A 273 2.27 -17.65 -7.94
N PRO A 274 3.06 -18.45 -8.67
CA PRO A 274 3.54 -18.12 -10.02
C PRO A 274 2.41 -17.97 -11.06
N GLU A 275 1.25 -18.60 -10.84
CA GLU A 275 0.09 -18.46 -11.71
C GLU A 275 -0.70 -17.17 -11.46
N GLU A 276 -0.42 -16.45 -10.36
CA GLU A 276 -1.17 -15.25 -9.96
C GLU A 276 -0.36 -13.97 -10.15
N TYR A 277 0.99 -14.05 -10.07
CA TYR A 277 1.86 -12.87 -10.04
C TYR A 277 2.95 -12.94 -11.10
N GLY A 278 2.94 -11.95 -11.99
CA GLY A 278 3.97 -11.78 -13.01
C GLY A 278 5.09 -10.82 -12.56
N PHE A 279 6.17 -10.80 -13.34
CA PHE A 279 7.34 -9.96 -13.05
C PHE A 279 7.05 -8.46 -13.21
N TYR A 280 6.38 -8.08 -14.30
CA TYR A 280 6.16 -6.67 -14.62
C TYR A 280 5.16 -6.01 -13.70
N ALA A 281 4.07 -6.69 -13.40
CA ALA A 281 3.01 -6.25 -12.48
C ALA A 281 2.53 -4.82 -12.72
N ASN A 282 2.45 -4.44 -14.00
CA ASN A 282 1.90 -3.16 -14.40
C ASN A 282 0.39 -3.13 -14.12
N VAL A 283 -0.12 -2.03 -13.59
CA VAL A 283 -1.56 -1.86 -13.39
C VAL A 283 -2.27 -1.94 -14.75
N ASN A 284 -3.07 -2.99 -14.94
CA ASN A 284 -3.77 -3.27 -16.19
C ASN A 284 -5.21 -3.70 -15.92
N PRO A 285 -6.21 -2.81 -16.19
CA PRO A 285 -7.63 -3.12 -15.97
C PRO A 285 -8.20 -4.18 -16.92
N ARG A 286 -7.42 -4.64 -17.91
CA ARG A 286 -7.82 -5.63 -18.92
C ARG A 286 -7.26 -7.03 -18.65
N VAL A 287 -6.46 -7.18 -17.60
CA VAL A 287 -5.88 -8.44 -17.15
C VAL A 287 -6.31 -8.66 -15.71
N ASP A 288 -7.29 -9.52 -15.52
CA ASP A 288 -7.80 -9.85 -14.19
C ASP A 288 -6.80 -10.70 -13.41
N HIS A 289 -6.81 -10.54 -12.10
CA HIS A 289 -6.20 -11.52 -11.21
C HIS A 289 -7.03 -12.81 -11.27
N PRO A 290 -6.45 -14.02 -11.16
CA PRO A 290 -7.24 -15.27 -11.23
C PRO A 290 -8.44 -15.34 -10.28
N ARG A 291 -8.41 -14.59 -9.18
CA ARG A 291 -9.44 -14.61 -8.13
C ARG A 291 -10.39 -13.40 -8.14
N TRP A 292 -10.05 -12.30 -8.80
CA TRP A 292 -10.87 -11.07 -8.84
C TRP A 292 -10.57 -10.21 -10.05
N SER A 293 -11.52 -9.31 -10.39
CA SER A 293 -11.34 -8.37 -11.49
C SER A 293 -10.44 -7.19 -11.12
N GLN A 294 -9.67 -6.73 -12.09
CA GLN A 294 -8.84 -5.54 -11.99
C GLN A 294 -9.46 -4.31 -12.66
N ALA A 295 -10.66 -4.45 -13.22
CA ALA A 295 -11.32 -3.38 -13.98
C ALA A 295 -11.68 -2.15 -13.11
N ASP A 296 -11.95 -2.38 -11.84
CA ASP A 296 -12.38 -1.35 -10.90
C ASP A 296 -11.58 -1.41 -9.59
N GLU A 297 -11.49 -0.27 -8.90
CA GLU A 297 -10.79 -0.14 -7.64
C GLU A 297 -11.61 0.61 -6.59
N ARG A 298 -11.33 0.37 -5.32
CA ARG A 298 -11.85 1.14 -4.19
C ARG A 298 -10.78 2.14 -3.74
N ARG A 299 -11.03 3.43 -3.93
CA ARG A 299 -10.18 4.46 -3.35
C ARG A 299 -10.45 4.53 -1.85
N LEU A 300 -9.41 4.34 -1.03
CA LEU A 300 -9.55 4.40 0.43
C LEU A 300 -9.93 5.81 0.87
N GLY A 301 -10.91 5.91 1.78
CA GLY A 301 -11.50 7.17 2.21
C GLY A 301 -12.66 7.66 1.34
N GLU A 302 -12.94 7.03 0.19
CA GLU A 302 -14.07 7.36 -0.68
C GLU A 302 -15.15 6.28 -0.65
N ASN A 303 -16.38 6.66 -0.99
CA ASN A 303 -17.48 5.73 -1.18
C ASN A 303 -17.51 5.19 -2.61
N GLY A 304 -17.84 3.90 -2.74
CA GLY A 304 -18.03 3.25 -4.04
C GLY A 304 -16.72 2.73 -4.68
N ARG A 305 -16.81 2.45 -5.97
CA ARG A 305 -15.69 1.98 -6.79
C ARG A 305 -15.54 2.89 -8.00
N ARG A 306 -14.32 2.98 -8.49
CA ARG A 306 -13.96 3.75 -9.70
C ARG A 306 -13.25 2.85 -10.70
N ARG A 307 -13.25 3.22 -11.96
CA ARG A 307 -12.50 2.50 -12.99
C ARG A 307 -11.01 2.59 -12.75
N THR A 308 -10.33 1.44 -12.81
CA THR A 308 -8.87 1.38 -12.80
C THR A 308 -8.31 1.90 -14.13
N LEU A 309 -7.31 2.76 -14.06
CA LEU A 309 -6.63 3.31 -15.22
C LEU A 309 -5.44 2.43 -15.63
N MET A 310 -5.21 2.28 -16.93
CA MET A 310 -4.02 1.59 -17.45
C MET A 310 -2.74 2.27 -16.93
N PHE A 311 -1.77 1.47 -16.46
CA PHE A 311 -0.58 1.98 -15.79
C PHE A 311 -0.91 2.91 -14.62
N ASN A 312 -2.05 2.69 -13.94
CA ASN A 312 -2.53 3.54 -12.85
C ASN A 312 -2.66 5.02 -13.24
N GLY A 313 -2.88 5.30 -14.54
CA GLY A 313 -2.99 6.65 -15.10
C GLY A 313 -1.67 7.26 -15.59
N TYR A 314 -0.54 6.56 -15.49
CA TYR A 314 0.79 7.03 -15.93
C TYR A 314 1.15 6.54 -17.35
N ALA A 315 0.15 6.19 -18.17
CA ALA A 315 0.40 5.64 -19.51
C ALA A 315 1.20 6.59 -20.41
N LYS A 316 1.00 7.89 -20.28
CA LYS A 316 1.71 8.91 -21.06
C LYS A 316 3.23 8.86 -20.83
N GLU A 317 3.63 8.62 -19.59
CA GLU A 317 5.02 8.64 -19.14
C GLU A 317 5.73 7.30 -19.41
N VAL A 318 5.01 6.17 -19.25
CA VAL A 318 5.67 4.86 -19.17
C VAL A 318 5.31 3.87 -20.27
N ALA A 319 4.27 4.12 -21.09
CA ALA A 319 3.85 3.14 -22.09
C ALA A 319 4.94 2.82 -23.13
N SER A 320 5.83 3.76 -23.42
CA SER A 320 6.96 3.58 -24.34
C SER A 320 7.95 2.51 -23.88
N LEU A 321 8.10 2.29 -22.55
CA LEU A 321 8.96 1.23 -21.98
C LEU A 321 8.50 -0.18 -22.41
N TYR A 322 7.24 -0.33 -22.78
CA TYR A 322 6.60 -1.62 -23.08
C TYR A 322 6.22 -1.76 -24.56
N THR A 323 6.76 -0.90 -25.44
CA THR A 323 6.49 -0.96 -26.89
C THR A 323 6.88 -2.33 -27.42
N GLY A 324 5.96 -2.98 -28.15
CA GLY A 324 6.16 -4.32 -28.71
C GLY A 324 5.92 -5.48 -27.75
N MET A 325 5.60 -5.23 -26.48
CA MET A 325 5.27 -6.27 -25.50
C MET A 325 3.76 -6.56 -25.46
N ASP A 326 3.40 -7.82 -25.41
CA ASP A 326 2.02 -8.24 -25.11
C ASP A 326 1.76 -8.17 -23.59
N LEU A 327 1.13 -7.09 -23.15
CA LEU A 327 0.87 -6.84 -21.70
C LEU A 327 -0.21 -7.77 -21.10
N ARG A 328 -0.75 -8.72 -21.87
CA ARG A 328 -1.57 -9.81 -21.33
C ARG A 328 -0.73 -11.01 -20.89
N LYS A 329 0.48 -11.15 -21.46
CA LYS A 329 1.45 -12.18 -21.12
C LYS A 329 2.51 -11.69 -20.18
N PHE A 330 2.91 -10.43 -20.36
CA PHE A 330 3.92 -9.75 -19.55
C PHE A 330 3.24 -8.84 -18.53
N TYR A 331 2.57 -9.45 -17.56
CA TYR A 331 1.87 -8.76 -16.45
C TYR A 331 2.63 -8.86 -15.13
#